data_f77a5e71c8ff872909181f5abf1296b8
#
_entry.id   f77a5e71c8ff872909181f5abf1296b8
#
_cell.length_a   1.000
_cell.length_b   1.000
_cell.length_c   1.000
_cell.angle_alpha   90.00
_cell.angle_beta   90.00
_cell.angle_gamma   90.00
#
_symmetry.space_group_name_H-M   'P 1'
#
loop_
_entity.id
_entity.type
_entity.pdbx_description
1 polymer ?
#
loop_
_entity_poly.entity_id
_entity_poly.type
_entity_poly.pdbx_seq_one_letter_code
_entity_poly.pdbx_strand_id
1 'polypeptide(L)'
;MQTLLTIHNIAYQGKFSFEFVQDLLGIDARYYTPEFMELNGCANLLKAGCVFADHINTVSPSYAGEIRTAAYGEGLEGILNARQHQLSGILNGIDTAVFDPAHDSGITAPYSMDDMRGKAVCRAALCQELGLEIGEHTPIVAMVTRMTPQKGFDLVQLSLIHISEPTRH
;
A
#
# COMPACT_ATOMS: atom_id res chain seq x y z
N MET A 1 24.93 13.38 12.38
CA MET A 1 23.72 12.54 12.59
C MET A 1 23.25 12.15 11.20
N GLN A 2 23.03 10.89 10.93
CA GLN A 2 22.47 10.42 9.63
C GLN A 2 20.94 10.32 9.75
N THR A 3 20.26 10.60 8.66
CA THR A 3 18.79 10.58 8.56
C THR A 3 18.33 9.53 7.55
N LEU A 4 17.24 8.83 7.87
CA LEU A 4 16.58 7.87 7.01
C LEU A 4 15.12 8.27 6.81
N LEU A 5 14.71 8.44 5.56
CA LEU A 5 13.30 8.63 5.20
C LEU A 5 12.72 7.30 4.72
N THR A 6 11.57 6.90 5.26
CA THR A 6 10.82 5.73 4.77
C THR A 6 9.57 6.18 4.01
N ILE A 7 9.45 5.76 2.75
CA ILE A 7 8.27 5.98 1.91
C ILE A 7 7.39 4.72 2.00
N HIS A 8 6.29 4.80 2.76
CA HIS A 8 5.32 3.71 2.83
C HIS A 8 4.33 3.73 1.65
N ASN A 9 3.95 4.93 1.19
CA ASN A 9 3.07 5.12 0.04
C ASN A 9 3.33 6.52 -0.55
N ILE A 10 3.82 6.57 -1.78
CA ILE A 10 4.21 7.80 -2.45
C ILE A 10 3.05 8.74 -2.78
N ALA A 11 1.81 8.24 -2.81
CA ALA A 11 0.63 9.06 -3.05
C ALA A 11 0.32 10.02 -1.89
N TYR A 12 0.80 9.73 -0.66
CA TYR A 12 0.58 10.56 0.52
C TYR A 12 1.78 11.47 0.78
N GLN A 13 1.82 12.60 0.07
CA GLN A 13 3.00 13.46 0.01
C GLN A 13 3.02 14.60 1.02
N GLY A 14 1.93 14.84 1.76
CA GLY A 14 1.83 15.99 2.66
C GLY A 14 1.92 17.31 1.89
N LYS A 15 0.95 17.56 1.01
CA LYS A 15 0.85 18.77 0.19
C LYS A 15 0.02 19.82 0.92
N PHE A 16 0.62 20.98 1.17
CA PHE A 16 0.00 22.09 1.89
C PHE A 16 0.33 23.41 1.20
N SER A 17 -0.37 24.50 1.58
CA SER A 17 0.06 25.83 1.21
C SER A 17 1.36 26.19 1.92
N PHE A 18 2.11 27.11 1.35
CA PHE A 18 3.36 27.55 1.95
C PHE A 18 3.12 28.23 3.29
N GLU A 19 2.11 29.09 3.38
CA GLU A 19 1.74 29.80 4.59
C GLU A 19 1.43 28.84 5.73
N PHE A 20 0.67 27.77 5.44
CA PHE A 20 0.35 26.73 6.43
C PHE A 20 1.61 26.06 6.99
N VAL A 21 2.55 25.71 6.11
CA VAL A 21 3.80 25.07 6.53
C VAL A 21 4.69 26.03 7.32
N GLN A 22 4.75 27.29 6.91
CA GLN A 22 5.50 28.32 7.62
C GLN A 22 4.92 28.58 9.03
N ASP A 23 3.60 28.75 9.13
CA ASP A 23 2.93 29.09 10.37
C ASP A 23 2.92 27.92 11.37
N LEU A 24 2.68 26.69 10.88
CA LEU A 24 2.55 25.52 11.74
C LEU A 24 3.92 24.89 12.07
N LEU A 25 4.83 24.80 11.11
CA LEU A 25 6.11 24.11 11.26
C LEU A 25 7.30 25.05 11.43
N GLY A 26 7.10 26.35 11.25
CA GLY A 26 8.18 27.35 11.34
C GLY A 26 9.25 27.21 10.26
N ILE A 27 8.94 26.60 9.11
CA ILE A 27 9.90 26.40 8.05
C ILE A 27 10.13 27.72 7.29
N ASP A 28 11.38 28.11 7.19
CA ASP A 28 11.81 29.35 6.54
C ASP A 28 11.47 29.34 5.04
N ALA A 29 11.04 30.51 4.51
CA ALA A 29 10.67 30.73 3.12
C ALA A 29 11.76 30.31 2.10
N ARG A 30 13.02 30.35 2.48
CA ARG A 30 14.16 29.93 1.63
C ARG A 30 14.08 28.46 1.17
N TYR A 31 13.32 27.62 1.89
CA TYR A 31 13.14 26.22 1.53
C TYR A 31 11.94 25.98 0.59
N TYR A 32 11.12 27.02 0.35
CA TYR A 32 9.99 26.94 -0.57
C TYR A 32 10.41 27.26 -2.00
N THR A 33 11.26 26.42 -2.55
CA THR A 33 11.76 26.53 -3.92
C THR A 33 11.64 25.17 -4.63
N PRO A 34 11.65 25.15 -5.97
CA PRO A 34 11.64 23.92 -6.77
C PRO A 34 12.80 22.97 -6.46
N GLU A 35 13.92 23.47 -5.95
CA GLU A 35 15.06 22.64 -5.55
C GLU A 35 14.80 21.89 -4.26
N PHE A 36 13.91 22.40 -3.39
CA PHE A 36 13.69 21.83 -2.05
C PHE A 36 12.29 21.26 -1.88
N MET A 37 11.32 22.05 -1.47
CA MET A 37 10.01 21.52 -1.09
C MET A 37 8.86 21.93 -2.00
N GLU A 38 9.03 22.95 -2.85
CA GLU A 38 7.96 23.37 -3.76
C GLU A 38 7.75 22.31 -4.86
N LEU A 39 6.50 21.88 -5.07
CA LEU A 39 6.08 21.03 -6.18
C LEU A 39 4.68 21.42 -6.64
N ASN A 40 4.54 21.86 -7.89
CA ASN A 40 3.26 22.23 -8.50
C ASN A 40 2.49 23.30 -7.70
N GLY A 41 3.18 24.31 -7.20
CA GLY A 41 2.58 25.42 -6.45
C GLY A 41 2.25 25.09 -4.99
N CYS A 42 2.67 23.95 -4.48
CA CYS A 42 2.44 23.52 -3.09
C CYS A 42 3.75 23.21 -2.37
N ALA A 43 3.77 23.40 -1.05
CA ALA A 43 4.78 22.80 -0.21
C ALA A 43 4.53 21.27 -0.13
N ASN A 44 5.52 20.49 -0.51
CA ASN A 44 5.44 19.04 -0.53
C ASN A 44 6.45 18.46 0.47
N LEU A 45 5.94 17.97 1.60
CA LEU A 45 6.78 17.51 2.70
C LEU A 45 7.54 16.23 2.35
N LEU A 46 6.95 15.33 1.56
CA LEU A 46 7.65 14.13 1.12
C LEU A 46 8.80 14.48 0.16
N LYS A 47 8.60 15.45 -0.74
CA LYS A 47 9.67 15.98 -1.58
C LYS A 47 10.83 16.49 -0.74
N ALA A 48 10.53 17.35 0.24
CA ALA A 48 11.53 17.88 1.15
C ALA A 48 12.28 16.74 1.88
N GLY A 49 11.56 15.76 2.37
CA GLY A 49 12.16 14.57 2.97
C GLY A 49 13.09 13.83 2.01
N CYS A 50 12.67 13.65 0.76
CA CYS A 50 13.51 13.02 -0.28
C CYS A 50 14.75 13.87 -0.62
N VAL A 51 14.68 15.19 -0.53
CA VAL A 51 15.83 16.08 -0.80
C VAL A 51 16.86 16.03 0.33
N PHE A 52 16.39 16.09 1.58
CA PHE A 52 17.27 16.31 2.73
C PHE A 52 17.71 15.05 3.48
N ALA A 53 17.02 13.91 3.34
CA ALA A 53 17.44 12.68 3.99
C ALA A 53 18.77 12.15 3.42
N ASP A 54 19.62 11.60 4.28
CA ASP A 54 20.86 10.94 3.83
C ASP A 54 20.56 9.67 3.04
N HIS A 55 19.57 8.90 3.50
CA HIS A 55 19.09 7.68 2.85
C HIS A 55 17.57 7.66 2.76
N ILE A 56 17.07 6.99 1.73
CA ILE A 56 15.65 6.78 1.48
C ILE A 56 15.39 5.28 1.39
N ASN A 57 14.36 4.80 2.05
CA ASN A 57 13.88 3.46 1.80
C ASN A 57 12.37 3.42 1.54
N THR A 58 11.93 2.31 0.96
CA THR A 58 10.51 2.02 0.74
C THR A 58 10.20 0.56 1.04
N VAL A 59 8.95 0.17 0.91
CA VAL A 59 8.39 -1.08 1.45
C VAL A 59 8.64 -2.32 0.59
N SER A 60 9.31 -2.21 -0.55
CA SER A 60 9.81 -3.37 -1.30
C SER A 60 10.89 -2.97 -2.33
N PRO A 61 11.78 -3.90 -2.73
CA PRO A 61 12.72 -3.67 -3.84
C PRO A 61 12.02 -3.36 -5.16
N SER A 62 10.91 -4.04 -5.48
CA SER A 62 10.10 -3.77 -6.67
C SER A 62 9.52 -2.36 -6.63
N TYR A 63 8.94 -1.96 -5.49
CA TYR A 63 8.37 -0.63 -5.33
C TYR A 63 9.42 0.48 -5.43
N ALA A 64 10.64 0.25 -4.94
CA ALA A 64 11.76 1.17 -5.14
C ALA A 64 12.09 1.41 -6.64
N GLY A 65 11.88 0.41 -7.49
CA GLY A 65 11.94 0.55 -8.94
C GLY A 65 10.74 1.29 -9.53
N GLU A 66 9.54 0.92 -9.12
CA GLU A 66 8.26 1.44 -9.63
C GLU A 66 8.12 2.95 -9.39
N ILE A 67 8.37 3.44 -8.17
CA ILE A 67 8.23 4.87 -7.82
C ILE A 67 9.23 5.79 -8.53
N ARG A 68 10.20 5.23 -9.23
CA ARG A 68 11.14 5.95 -10.09
C ARG A 68 10.65 6.13 -11.51
N THR A 69 9.46 5.63 -11.83
CA THR A 69 8.85 5.76 -13.17
C THR A 69 7.74 6.81 -13.15
N ALA A 70 7.48 7.43 -14.30
CA ALA A 70 6.40 8.42 -14.43
C ALA A 70 5.01 7.83 -14.13
N ALA A 71 4.83 6.50 -14.30
CA ALA A 71 3.56 5.83 -14.03
C ALA A 71 3.23 5.71 -12.53
N TYR A 72 4.25 5.67 -11.66
CA TYR A 72 4.07 5.41 -10.23
C TYR A 72 4.78 6.40 -9.32
N GLY A 73 5.53 7.36 -9.86
CA GLY A 73 6.34 8.31 -9.10
C GLY A 73 5.57 9.50 -8.54
N GLU A 74 4.30 9.70 -8.96
CA GLU A 74 3.43 10.78 -8.49
C GLU A 74 4.07 12.18 -8.57
N GLY A 75 4.95 12.40 -9.57
CA GLY A 75 5.70 13.62 -9.79
C GLY A 75 7.02 13.73 -9.02
N LEU A 76 7.40 12.70 -8.26
CA LEU A 76 8.67 12.62 -7.52
C LEU A 76 9.71 11.73 -8.21
N GLU A 77 9.40 11.13 -9.35
CA GLU A 77 10.30 10.22 -10.07
C GLU A 77 11.64 10.86 -10.44
N GLY A 78 11.65 12.14 -10.76
CA GLY A 78 12.87 12.87 -11.08
C GLY A 78 13.86 12.91 -9.90
N ILE A 79 13.37 13.24 -8.70
CA ILE A 79 14.19 13.26 -7.48
C ILE A 79 14.63 11.85 -7.09
N LEU A 80 13.72 10.88 -7.15
CA LEU A 80 14.03 9.49 -6.79
C LEU A 80 15.03 8.86 -7.76
N ASN A 81 15.02 9.23 -9.04
CA ASN A 81 16.05 8.85 -9.99
C ASN A 81 17.40 9.52 -9.71
N ALA A 82 17.39 10.80 -9.42
CA ALA A 82 18.62 11.52 -9.06
C ALA A 82 19.28 10.92 -7.79
N ARG A 83 18.46 10.37 -6.88
CA ARG A 83 18.88 9.78 -5.61
C ARG A 83 18.84 8.25 -5.58
N GLN A 84 18.85 7.60 -6.73
CA GLN A 84 18.71 6.15 -6.84
C GLN A 84 19.75 5.34 -6.03
N HIS A 85 20.95 5.89 -5.83
CA HIS A 85 22.02 5.23 -5.06
C HIS A 85 21.81 5.29 -3.55
N GLN A 86 20.93 6.18 -3.07
CA GLN A 86 20.50 6.28 -1.68
C GLN A 86 19.11 5.67 -1.45
N LEU A 87 18.44 5.17 -2.49
CA LEU A 87 17.12 4.55 -2.41
C LEU A 87 17.24 3.03 -2.35
N SER A 88 16.59 2.43 -1.36
CA SER A 88 16.51 0.98 -1.20
C SER A 88 15.08 0.54 -0.91
N GLY A 89 14.78 -0.74 -1.13
CA GLY A 89 13.49 -1.34 -0.79
C GLY A 89 13.67 -2.44 0.27
N ILE A 90 12.86 -2.39 1.32
CA ILE A 90 12.86 -3.38 2.40
C ILE A 90 11.44 -3.91 2.55
N LEU A 91 11.26 -5.23 2.44
CA LEU A 91 9.96 -5.85 2.62
C LEU A 91 9.49 -5.73 4.07
N ASN A 92 8.20 -5.43 4.25
CA ASN A 92 7.58 -5.49 5.56
C ASN A 92 7.61 -6.93 6.09
N GLY A 93 7.84 -7.06 7.39
CA GLY A 93 7.74 -8.33 8.08
C GLY A 93 6.28 -8.71 8.35
N ILE A 94 6.07 -9.98 8.62
CA ILE A 94 4.83 -10.54 9.14
C ILE A 94 5.14 -11.13 10.51
N ASP A 95 4.32 -10.81 11.51
CA ASP A 95 4.41 -11.45 12.82
C ASP A 95 3.86 -12.88 12.71
N THR A 96 4.77 -13.83 12.55
CA THR A 96 4.43 -15.24 12.39
C THR A 96 3.97 -15.92 13.68
N ALA A 97 4.09 -15.28 14.83
CA ALA A 97 3.50 -15.77 16.06
C ALA A 97 2.02 -15.39 16.20
N VAL A 98 1.67 -14.18 15.69
CA VAL A 98 0.28 -13.70 15.68
C VAL A 98 -0.51 -14.28 14.49
N PHE A 99 0.11 -14.32 13.31
CA PHE A 99 -0.54 -14.78 12.06
C PHE A 99 -0.18 -16.24 11.75
N ASP A 100 -0.36 -17.12 12.72
CA ASP A 100 -0.14 -18.56 12.56
C ASP A 100 -1.48 -19.31 12.69
N PRO A 101 -2.07 -19.79 11.59
CA PRO A 101 -3.35 -20.49 11.64
C PRO A 101 -3.31 -21.83 12.40
N ALA A 102 -2.13 -22.36 12.71
CA ALA A 102 -2.02 -23.54 13.57
C ALA A 102 -2.27 -23.22 15.06
N HIS A 103 -2.06 -21.95 15.47
CA HIS A 103 -2.17 -21.52 16.86
C HIS A 103 -3.11 -20.31 17.05
N ASP A 104 -3.76 -19.83 15.99
CA ASP A 104 -4.69 -18.70 16.05
C ASP A 104 -6.00 -19.09 16.73
N SER A 105 -6.27 -18.50 17.89
CA SER A 105 -7.52 -18.69 18.63
C SER A 105 -8.72 -17.93 18.02
N GLY A 106 -8.50 -17.05 17.06
CA GLY A 106 -9.54 -16.28 16.36
C GLY A 106 -10.24 -17.04 15.24
N ILE A 107 -9.73 -18.22 14.85
CA ILE A 107 -10.34 -19.05 13.81
C ILE A 107 -11.04 -20.26 14.41
N THR A 108 -12.07 -20.77 13.71
CA THR A 108 -12.94 -21.86 14.21
C THR A 108 -12.20 -23.18 14.39
N ALA A 109 -11.22 -23.48 13.54
CA ALA A 109 -10.38 -24.67 13.64
C ALA A 109 -8.96 -24.38 13.15
N PRO A 110 -7.93 -24.91 13.84
CA PRO A 110 -6.55 -24.74 13.40
C PRO A 110 -6.29 -25.51 12.10
N TYR A 111 -5.39 -24.97 11.27
CA TYR A 111 -4.88 -25.64 10.08
C TYR A 111 -3.43 -25.23 9.81
N SER A 112 -2.71 -26.03 9.04
CA SER A 112 -1.35 -25.75 8.60
C SER A 112 -1.16 -26.17 7.15
N MET A 113 0.04 -25.92 6.60
CA MET A 113 0.40 -26.36 5.26
C MET A 113 0.36 -27.92 5.14
N ASP A 114 0.66 -28.61 6.23
CA ASP A 114 0.68 -30.08 6.27
C ASP A 114 -0.69 -30.69 6.59
N ASP A 115 -1.60 -29.92 7.20
CA ASP A 115 -2.97 -30.36 7.53
C ASP A 115 -3.99 -29.24 7.27
N MET A 116 -4.65 -29.33 6.13
CA MET A 116 -5.65 -28.36 5.67
C MET A 116 -7.10 -28.71 6.09
N ARG A 117 -7.34 -29.77 6.89
CA ARG A 117 -8.71 -30.18 7.28
C ARG A 117 -9.45 -29.07 8.03
N GLY A 118 -8.76 -28.34 8.92
CA GLY A 118 -9.34 -27.21 9.63
C GLY A 118 -9.80 -26.06 8.72
N LYS A 119 -9.20 -25.91 7.54
CA LYS A 119 -9.61 -24.90 6.55
C LYS A 119 -11.05 -25.12 6.06
N ALA A 120 -11.46 -26.38 5.88
CA ALA A 120 -12.85 -26.72 5.50
C ALA A 120 -13.84 -26.37 6.62
N VAL A 121 -13.46 -26.57 7.88
CA VAL A 121 -14.27 -26.19 9.05
C VAL A 121 -14.41 -24.67 9.14
N CYS A 122 -13.30 -23.92 8.97
CA CYS A 122 -13.34 -22.44 8.93
C CYS A 122 -14.22 -21.93 7.79
N ARG A 123 -14.16 -22.58 6.60
CA ARG A 123 -15.03 -22.23 5.48
C ARG A 123 -16.51 -22.40 5.83
N ALA A 124 -16.88 -23.55 6.41
CA ALA A 124 -18.27 -23.81 6.78
C ALA A 124 -18.78 -22.81 7.81
N ALA A 125 -17.97 -22.49 8.82
CA ALA A 125 -18.29 -21.47 9.82
C ALA A 125 -18.48 -20.08 9.20
N LEU A 126 -17.60 -19.68 8.28
CA LEU A 126 -17.72 -18.39 7.56
C LEU A 126 -18.99 -18.33 6.70
N CYS A 127 -19.34 -19.42 6.00
CA CYS A 127 -20.57 -19.48 5.23
C CYS A 127 -21.80 -19.33 6.14
N GLN A 128 -21.80 -19.99 7.29
CA GLN A 128 -22.89 -19.89 8.26
C GLN A 128 -23.02 -18.47 8.82
N GLU A 129 -21.91 -17.86 9.22
CA GLU A 129 -21.87 -16.50 9.77
C GLU A 129 -22.38 -15.44 8.78
N LEU A 130 -22.00 -15.58 7.51
CA LEU A 130 -22.38 -14.64 6.45
C LEU A 130 -23.67 -15.01 5.72
N GLY A 131 -24.33 -16.11 6.07
CA GLY A 131 -25.55 -16.59 5.40
C GLY A 131 -25.32 -16.97 3.92
N LEU A 132 -24.13 -17.50 3.58
CA LEU A 132 -23.80 -17.90 2.22
C LEU A 132 -24.27 -19.33 1.94
N GLU A 133 -25.30 -19.48 1.10
CA GLU A 133 -25.78 -20.76 0.62
C GLU A 133 -25.08 -21.18 -0.68
N ILE A 134 -23.85 -21.70 -0.55
CA ILE A 134 -22.99 -22.07 -1.68
C ILE A 134 -22.52 -23.52 -1.57
N GLY A 135 -22.29 -24.16 -2.72
CA GLY A 135 -21.78 -25.54 -2.78
C GLY A 135 -20.36 -25.67 -2.23
N GLU A 136 -20.00 -26.89 -1.82
CA GLU A 136 -18.70 -27.21 -1.22
C GLU A 136 -17.50 -26.76 -2.10
N HIS A 137 -17.64 -26.88 -3.41
CA HIS A 137 -16.59 -26.55 -4.38
C HIS A 137 -16.67 -25.11 -4.92
N THR A 138 -17.66 -24.32 -4.49
CA THR A 138 -17.77 -22.93 -4.93
C THR A 138 -16.71 -22.07 -4.22
N PRO A 139 -15.80 -21.39 -4.92
CA PRO A 139 -14.78 -20.57 -4.29
C PRO A 139 -15.40 -19.35 -3.59
N ILE A 140 -14.83 -18.99 -2.44
CA ILE A 140 -15.13 -17.72 -1.75
C ILE A 140 -14.01 -16.75 -2.07
N VAL A 141 -14.38 -15.59 -2.64
CA VAL A 141 -13.45 -14.46 -2.86
C VAL A 141 -13.84 -13.34 -1.91
N ALA A 142 -12.89 -12.89 -1.11
CA ALA A 142 -13.11 -11.82 -0.14
C ALA A 142 -12.12 -10.68 -0.34
N MET A 143 -12.57 -9.45 -0.09
CA MET A 143 -11.74 -8.26 -0.04
C MET A 143 -11.91 -7.57 1.32
N VAL A 144 -10.89 -7.65 2.17
CA VAL A 144 -10.86 -6.98 3.47
C VAL A 144 -9.86 -5.84 3.38
N THR A 145 -10.33 -4.65 2.97
CA THR A 145 -9.47 -3.51 2.71
C THR A 145 -10.24 -2.19 2.76
N ARG A 146 -9.53 -1.07 2.78
CA ARG A 146 -10.15 0.25 2.62
C ARG A 146 -10.72 0.41 1.22
N MET A 147 -11.91 1.02 1.10
CA MET A 147 -12.54 1.33 -0.19
C MET A 147 -11.87 2.55 -0.83
N THR A 148 -10.70 2.34 -1.40
CA THR A 148 -9.94 3.38 -2.11
C THR A 148 -9.61 2.90 -3.53
N PRO A 149 -9.44 3.81 -4.52
CA PRO A 149 -9.08 3.43 -5.89
C PRO A 149 -7.84 2.54 -5.98
N GLN A 150 -6.84 2.77 -5.11
CA GLN A 150 -5.61 1.96 -5.04
C GLN A 150 -5.85 0.48 -4.72
N LYS A 151 -7.04 0.11 -4.24
CA LYS A 151 -7.40 -1.29 -3.91
C LYS A 151 -8.09 -2.03 -5.04
N GLY A 152 -8.31 -1.36 -6.19
CA GLY A 152 -8.78 -1.99 -7.41
C GLY A 152 -10.25 -2.44 -7.36
N PHE A 153 -11.11 -1.78 -6.59
CA PHE A 153 -12.56 -2.10 -6.57
C PHE A 153 -13.21 -1.93 -7.93
N ASP A 154 -12.77 -0.95 -8.70
CA ASP A 154 -13.18 -0.72 -10.08
C ASP A 154 -12.84 -1.90 -10.99
N LEU A 155 -11.66 -2.49 -10.83
CA LEU A 155 -11.25 -3.69 -11.59
C LEU A 155 -12.12 -4.90 -11.22
N VAL A 156 -12.44 -5.07 -9.93
CA VAL A 156 -13.33 -6.15 -9.48
C VAL A 156 -14.73 -5.95 -10.06
N GLN A 157 -15.27 -4.73 -10.03
CA GLN A 157 -16.57 -4.42 -10.60
C GLN A 157 -16.61 -4.71 -12.11
N LEU A 158 -15.60 -4.28 -12.86
CA LEU A 158 -15.49 -4.57 -14.29
C LEU A 158 -15.39 -6.06 -14.57
N SER A 159 -14.61 -6.80 -13.76
CA SER A 159 -14.48 -8.25 -13.89
C SER A 159 -15.83 -8.96 -13.65
N LEU A 160 -16.59 -8.55 -12.61
CA LEU A 160 -17.89 -9.13 -12.32
C LEU A 160 -18.92 -8.86 -13.44
N ILE A 161 -18.89 -7.70 -14.08
CA ILE A 161 -19.75 -7.39 -15.23
C ILE A 161 -19.46 -8.35 -16.38
N HIS A 162 -18.17 -8.59 -16.70
CA HIS A 162 -17.79 -9.51 -17.77
C HIS A 162 -18.08 -10.99 -17.46
N ILE A 163 -18.03 -11.39 -16.19
CA ILE A 163 -18.38 -12.76 -15.76
C ILE A 163 -19.90 -12.97 -15.77
N SER A 164 -20.67 -11.92 -15.49
CA SER A 164 -22.13 -11.99 -15.39
C SER A 164 -22.84 -11.85 -16.74
N GLU A 165 -22.18 -11.32 -17.77
CA GLU A 165 -22.70 -11.30 -19.13
C GLU A 165 -22.31 -12.59 -19.88
N PRO A 166 -23.21 -13.57 -20.06
CA PRO A 166 -22.94 -14.68 -20.95
C PRO A 166 -22.75 -14.09 -22.35
N THR A 167 -21.56 -14.30 -22.93
CA THR A 167 -21.31 -14.02 -24.34
C THR A 167 -22.39 -14.70 -25.16
N ARG A 168 -23.37 -13.92 -25.66
CA ARG A 168 -24.29 -14.36 -26.70
C ARG A 168 -23.46 -14.51 -27.97
N HIS A 169 -23.10 -15.74 -28.30
CA HIS A 169 -22.74 -16.15 -29.67
C HIS A 169 -23.98 -16.52 -30.44
#